data_cc5dc579500be45c87095346cc3ecb41
#
_entry.id   cc5dc579500be45c87095346cc3ecb41
#
_cell.length_a   1.000
_cell.length_b   1.000
_cell.length_c   1.000
_cell.angle_alpha   90.00
_cell.angle_beta   90.00
_cell.angle_gamma   90.00
#
_symmetry.space_group_name_H-M   'P 1'
#
loop_
_entity.id
_entity.type
_entity.pdbx_description
1 polymer ?
#
loop_
_entity_poly.entity_id
_entity_poly.type
_entity_poly.pdbx_seq_one_letter_code
_entity_poly.pdbx_strand_id
1 'polypeptide(L)'
;MKPHRLSLTHSLVLHYGLYKKMMVFKPYKASQHDMCRFHSEDYIDFLQKVSPNNMQGFTKSLNTFNASGFCYVNDIVISILELLKYHPRVLYIDIDIHHGDGVQEAFYLTDRVMTVSFHKYGNYFFPGTGDMYEVGAESGRYYCLNVPLRDGIDDQSYRQLFQPVIKQVVDFYQPTCIVLQCGADSLGCDRLGCFNLSIRGHGECVEFVKSFKIPLLVLGGGGYTVRNVARCWTYETSLLVEESISDELPYSEYFEYFAPDFTLHPDVSTRIENQNSRQYLEQIRQTVFENLKMLNHAPSVQIHDVPSDLLSYERTDDADPDERVQAILLRSRDKLLRG
;
A
#
# COMPACT_ATOMS: atom_id res chain seq x y z
N MET A 1 15.06 -5.78 0.03
CA MET A 1 14.08 -5.26 0.98
C MET A 1 14.74 -5.05 2.35
N LYS A 2 14.36 -4.00 3.09
CA LYS A 2 14.92 -3.72 4.42
C LYS A 2 13.81 -3.77 5.47
N PRO A 3 13.60 -4.89 6.16
CA PRO A 3 12.53 -5.04 7.15
C PRO A 3 12.68 -4.08 8.34
N HIS A 4 13.87 -3.54 8.56
CA HIS A 4 14.15 -2.57 9.61
C HIS A 4 13.25 -1.32 9.57
N ARG A 5 12.74 -0.94 8.38
CA ARG A 5 11.76 0.15 8.25
C ARG A 5 10.48 -0.10 9.07
N LEU A 6 10.07 -1.36 9.23
CA LEU A 6 8.93 -1.72 10.07
C LEU A 6 9.21 -1.50 11.55
N SER A 7 10.43 -1.81 12.00
CA SER A 7 10.85 -1.57 13.38
C SER A 7 10.85 -0.07 13.72
N LEU A 8 11.34 0.77 12.79
CA LEU A 8 11.34 2.22 12.98
C LEU A 8 9.91 2.78 13.03
N THR A 9 9.05 2.36 12.10
CA THR A 9 7.64 2.77 12.09
C THR A 9 6.95 2.37 13.38
N HIS A 10 7.12 1.10 13.78
CA HIS A 10 6.52 0.60 15.01
C HIS A 10 7.00 1.39 16.24
N SER A 11 8.30 1.68 16.32
CA SER A 11 8.85 2.50 17.40
C SER A 11 8.25 3.90 17.44
N LEU A 12 8.13 4.59 16.31
CA LEU A 12 7.49 5.91 16.26
C LEU A 12 6.02 5.86 16.67
N VAL A 13 5.24 4.90 16.15
CA VAL A 13 3.82 4.71 16.50
C VAL A 13 3.65 4.51 18.01
N LEU A 14 4.56 3.74 18.64
CA LEU A 14 4.56 3.53 20.09
C LEU A 14 4.90 4.81 20.87
N HIS A 15 5.98 5.49 20.50
CA HIS A 15 6.47 6.66 21.26
C HIS A 15 5.58 7.90 21.07
N TYR A 16 4.89 8.04 19.95
CA TYR A 16 3.81 9.01 19.78
C TYR A 16 2.52 8.62 20.52
N GLY A 17 2.41 7.39 21.02
CA GLY A 17 1.23 6.91 21.73
C GLY A 17 0.03 6.60 20.85
N LEU A 18 0.20 6.51 19.52
CA LEU A 18 -0.90 6.29 18.57
C LEU A 18 -1.61 4.96 18.79
N TYR A 19 -0.91 3.94 19.29
CA TYR A 19 -1.49 2.63 19.62
C TYR A 19 -2.65 2.72 20.62
N LYS A 20 -2.72 3.77 21.46
CA LYS A 20 -3.82 3.99 22.41
C LYS A 20 -5.15 4.32 21.75
N LYS A 21 -5.11 4.73 20.48
CA LYS A 21 -6.29 5.10 19.69
C LYS A 21 -6.78 3.97 18.79
N MET A 22 -6.15 2.80 18.84
CA MET A 22 -6.48 1.66 17.98
C MET A 22 -6.52 0.36 18.77
N MET A 23 -7.25 -0.61 18.26
CA MET A 23 -7.15 -1.99 18.73
C MET A 23 -5.97 -2.67 18.02
N VAL A 24 -5.04 -3.19 18.82
CA VAL A 24 -3.84 -3.84 18.30
C VAL A 24 -4.00 -5.35 18.39
N PHE A 25 -3.93 -6.02 17.26
CA PHE A 25 -4.02 -7.47 17.18
C PHE A 25 -2.67 -8.09 16.85
N LYS A 26 -2.37 -9.23 17.50
CA LYS A 26 -1.20 -10.03 17.14
C LYS A 26 -1.50 -10.76 15.82
N PRO A 27 -0.66 -10.59 14.78
CA PRO A 27 -0.85 -11.35 13.55
C PRO A 27 -0.57 -12.84 13.79
N TYR A 28 -1.35 -13.71 13.16
CA TYR A 28 -1.00 -15.13 13.07
C TYR A 28 -0.11 -15.38 11.85
N LYS A 29 0.63 -16.47 11.87
CA LYS A 29 1.41 -16.87 10.70
C LYS A 29 0.50 -17.49 9.67
N ALA A 30 0.50 -16.96 8.44
CA ALA A 30 -0.19 -17.59 7.32
C ALA A 30 0.34 -19.01 7.08
N SER A 31 -0.56 -19.95 6.91
CA SER A 31 -0.26 -21.33 6.52
C SER A 31 -0.02 -21.43 5.01
N GLN A 32 0.52 -22.58 4.57
CA GLN A 32 0.60 -22.89 3.15
C GLN A 32 -0.80 -22.83 2.49
N HIS A 33 -1.83 -23.33 3.16
CA HIS A 33 -3.21 -23.29 2.68
C HIS A 33 -3.70 -21.83 2.47
N ASP A 34 -3.38 -20.91 3.38
CA ASP A 34 -3.76 -19.50 3.23
C ASP A 34 -3.13 -18.88 1.99
N MET A 35 -1.85 -19.19 1.74
CA MET A 35 -1.13 -18.69 0.56
C MET A 35 -1.62 -19.32 -0.74
N CYS A 36 -2.03 -20.57 -0.70
CA CYS A 36 -2.59 -21.31 -1.85
C CYS A 36 -4.01 -20.86 -2.22
N ARG A 37 -4.62 -19.94 -1.52
CA ARG A 37 -5.87 -19.28 -1.97
C ARG A 37 -5.70 -18.53 -3.29
N PHE A 38 -4.49 -18.10 -3.60
CA PHE A 38 -4.15 -17.43 -4.85
C PHE A 38 -3.01 -18.14 -5.60
N HIS A 39 -1.94 -18.49 -4.88
CA HIS A 39 -0.77 -19.13 -5.49
C HIS A 39 -0.98 -20.64 -5.69
N SER A 40 -0.30 -21.19 -6.70
CA SER A 40 -0.27 -22.66 -6.88
C SER A 40 0.49 -23.33 -5.72
N GLU A 41 0.10 -24.57 -5.42
CA GLU A 41 0.78 -25.38 -4.40
C GLU A 41 2.27 -25.57 -4.73
N ASP A 42 2.60 -25.79 -6.00
CA ASP A 42 3.98 -25.95 -6.47
C ASP A 42 4.82 -24.72 -6.20
N TYR A 43 4.27 -23.52 -6.37
CA TYR A 43 4.96 -22.28 -6.08
C TYR A 43 5.22 -22.09 -4.58
N ILE A 44 4.23 -22.34 -3.74
CA ILE A 44 4.38 -22.20 -2.28
C ILE A 44 5.33 -23.28 -1.74
N ASP A 45 5.27 -24.50 -2.25
CA ASP A 45 6.21 -25.57 -1.92
C ASP A 45 7.64 -25.22 -2.35
N PHE A 46 7.80 -24.59 -3.52
CA PHE A 46 9.09 -24.03 -3.97
C PHE A 46 9.62 -22.98 -2.99
N LEU A 47 8.81 -21.99 -2.61
CA LEU A 47 9.23 -20.93 -1.68
C LEU A 47 9.65 -21.50 -0.32
N GLN A 48 8.98 -22.55 0.14
CA GLN A 48 9.31 -23.21 1.40
C GLN A 48 10.66 -23.94 1.36
N LYS A 49 11.02 -24.52 0.22
CA LYS A 49 12.20 -25.39 0.04
C LYS A 49 13.41 -24.68 -0.52
N VAL A 50 13.24 -23.52 -1.17
CA VAL A 50 14.34 -22.82 -1.82
C VAL A 50 15.39 -22.33 -0.83
N SER A 51 16.64 -22.53 -1.17
CA SER A 51 17.80 -22.05 -0.41
C SER A 51 18.92 -21.66 -1.38
N PRO A 52 19.92 -20.88 -0.97
CA PRO A 52 21.05 -20.55 -1.83
C PRO A 52 21.75 -21.78 -2.46
N ASN A 53 21.72 -22.92 -1.76
CA ASN A 53 22.44 -24.12 -2.17
C ASN A 53 21.66 -24.95 -3.21
N ASN A 54 20.35 -24.80 -3.33
CA ASN A 54 19.51 -25.59 -4.24
C ASN A 54 18.80 -24.78 -5.33
N MET A 55 19.03 -23.45 -5.36
CA MET A 55 18.35 -22.52 -6.28
C MET A 55 18.52 -22.93 -7.76
N GLN A 56 19.69 -23.46 -8.14
CA GLN A 56 19.96 -23.89 -9.52
C GLN A 56 19.06 -25.05 -9.96
N GLY A 57 18.62 -25.90 -9.03
CA GLY A 57 17.71 -27.01 -9.31
C GLY A 57 16.27 -26.56 -9.65
N PHE A 58 15.91 -25.33 -9.29
CA PHE A 58 14.58 -24.76 -9.50
C PHE A 58 14.49 -23.78 -10.69
N THR A 59 15.52 -23.62 -11.49
CA THR A 59 15.58 -22.64 -12.60
C THR A 59 14.43 -22.81 -13.61
N LYS A 60 13.96 -24.04 -13.85
CA LYS A 60 12.79 -24.27 -14.72
C LYS A 60 11.48 -23.78 -14.10
N SER A 61 11.34 -23.89 -12.78
CA SER A 61 10.16 -23.44 -12.06
C SER A 61 10.15 -21.91 -11.88
N LEU A 62 11.31 -21.27 -11.75
CA LEU A 62 11.44 -19.80 -11.65
C LEU A 62 10.91 -19.07 -12.88
N ASN A 63 11.03 -19.64 -14.06
CA ASN A 63 10.51 -19.05 -15.30
C ASN A 63 8.96 -19.08 -15.40
N THR A 64 8.30 -19.81 -14.50
CA THR A 64 6.83 -19.96 -14.46
C THR A 64 6.21 -19.09 -13.35
N PHE A 65 7.03 -18.50 -12.48
CA PHE A 65 6.55 -17.76 -11.30
C PHE A 65 6.99 -16.29 -11.37
N ASN A 66 6.02 -15.40 -11.22
CA ASN A 66 6.22 -13.95 -11.26
C ASN A 66 6.78 -13.38 -9.93
N ALA A 67 7.75 -14.08 -9.30
CA ALA A 67 8.45 -13.56 -8.13
C ALA A 67 9.45 -12.48 -8.57
N SER A 68 9.05 -11.22 -8.47
CA SER A 68 9.83 -10.09 -8.95
C SER A 68 9.64 -8.86 -8.04
N GLY A 69 10.48 -7.84 -8.17
CA GLY A 69 10.31 -6.57 -7.49
C GLY A 69 10.26 -6.67 -5.96
N PHE A 70 10.95 -7.64 -5.36
CA PHE A 70 10.89 -7.97 -3.93
C PHE A 70 9.54 -8.52 -3.45
N CYS A 71 8.63 -8.86 -4.35
CA CYS A 71 7.31 -9.43 -4.07
C CYS A 71 7.34 -10.95 -4.34
N TYR A 72 6.91 -11.74 -3.35
CA TYR A 72 6.91 -13.20 -3.44
C TYR A 72 5.52 -13.78 -3.22
N VAL A 73 4.88 -13.45 -2.11
CA VAL A 73 3.49 -13.81 -1.84
C VAL A 73 2.63 -12.58 -2.05
N ASN A 74 1.59 -12.69 -2.86
CA ASN A 74 0.66 -11.60 -3.14
C ASN A 74 -0.39 -11.51 -2.02
N ASP A 75 0.03 -10.93 -0.91
CA ASP A 75 -0.79 -10.75 0.30
C ASP A 75 -1.98 -9.82 0.05
N ILE A 76 -1.83 -8.83 -0.84
CA ILE A 76 -2.91 -7.92 -1.24
C ILE A 76 -4.03 -8.68 -1.94
N VAL A 77 -3.68 -9.52 -2.93
CA VAL A 77 -4.69 -10.33 -3.64
C VAL A 77 -5.39 -11.29 -2.68
N ILE A 78 -4.65 -11.98 -1.80
CA ILE A 78 -5.23 -12.87 -0.79
C ILE A 78 -6.19 -12.11 0.13
N SER A 79 -5.83 -10.90 0.55
CA SER A 79 -6.68 -10.03 1.37
C SER A 79 -7.94 -9.59 0.62
N ILE A 80 -7.82 -9.21 -0.65
CA ILE A 80 -8.98 -8.83 -1.47
C ILE A 80 -9.91 -10.04 -1.69
N LEU A 81 -9.37 -11.22 -1.92
CA LEU A 81 -10.17 -12.45 -2.04
C LEU A 81 -10.95 -12.73 -0.74
N GLU A 82 -10.39 -12.44 0.42
CA GLU A 82 -11.10 -12.53 1.70
C GLU A 82 -12.21 -11.47 1.80
N LEU A 83 -11.92 -10.23 1.43
CA LEU A 83 -12.92 -9.14 1.42
C LEU A 83 -14.10 -9.42 0.47
N LEU A 84 -13.84 -10.07 -0.67
CA LEU A 84 -14.88 -10.42 -1.65
C LEU A 84 -15.91 -11.44 -1.14
N LYS A 85 -15.68 -12.09 -0.01
CA LYS A 85 -16.70 -12.91 0.67
C LYS A 85 -17.80 -12.06 1.29
N TYR A 86 -17.50 -10.82 1.66
CA TYR A 86 -18.38 -9.92 2.42
C TYR A 86 -18.75 -8.65 1.65
N HIS A 87 -17.94 -8.28 0.66
CA HIS A 87 -18.06 -7.06 -0.12
C HIS A 87 -18.30 -7.37 -1.59
N PRO A 88 -19.38 -6.92 -2.19
CA PRO A 88 -19.65 -7.14 -3.61
C PRO A 88 -18.64 -6.46 -4.52
N ARG A 89 -18.12 -5.28 -4.12
CA ARG A 89 -17.20 -4.47 -4.91
C ARG A 89 -16.06 -3.96 -4.04
N VAL A 90 -14.84 -4.29 -4.42
CA VAL A 90 -13.61 -3.83 -3.75
C VAL A 90 -12.85 -2.90 -4.69
N LEU A 91 -12.51 -1.71 -4.22
CA LEU A 91 -11.65 -0.77 -4.92
C LEU A 91 -10.23 -0.89 -4.37
N TYR A 92 -9.27 -1.24 -5.23
CA TYR A 92 -7.86 -1.19 -4.91
C TYR A 92 -7.26 0.09 -5.47
N ILE A 93 -6.58 0.86 -4.61
CA ILE A 93 -5.85 2.08 -4.97
C ILE A 93 -4.39 1.88 -4.59
N ASP A 94 -3.50 2.15 -5.55
CA ASP A 94 -2.05 2.01 -5.38
C ASP A 94 -1.36 3.35 -5.61
N ILE A 95 -0.64 3.85 -4.62
CA ILE A 95 0.16 5.08 -4.68
C ILE A 95 1.67 4.83 -4.51
N ASP A 96 2.09 3.57 -4.59
CA ASP A 96 3.50 3.19 -4.80
C ASP A 96 4.00 3.82 -6.10
N ILE A 97 5.31 4.08 -6.21
CA ILE A 97 5.85 4.59 -7.48
C ILE A 97 5.85 3.54 -8.58
N HIS A 98 5.85 2.24 -8.21
CA HIS A 98 5.80 1.15 -9.17
C HIS A 98 4.36 0.76 -9.47
N HIS A 99 4.11 0.35 -10.71
CA HIS A 99 2.81 -0.18 -11.12
C HIS A 99 2.44 -1.43 -10.29
N GLY A 100 1.22 -1.47 -9.78
CA GLY A 100 0.67 -2.60 -9.04
C GLY A 100 0.26 -3.77 -9.95
N ASP A 101 1.21 -4.27 -10.75
CA ASP A 101 0.98 -5.26 -11.80
C ASP A 101 0.40 -6.57 -11.27
N GLY A 102 0.92 -7.06 -10.14
CA GLY A 102 0.46 -8.32 -9.56
C GLY A 102 -0.99 -8.31 -9.08
N VAL A 103 -1.51 -7.16 -8.64
CA VAL A 103 -2.92 -7.01 -8.27
C VAL A 103 -3.77 -6.79 -9.53
N GLN A 104 -3.29 -5.97 -10.45
CA GLN A 104 -3.95 -5.75 -11.75
C GLN A 104 -4.17 -7.07 -12.49
N GLU A 105 -3.13 -7.89 -12.63
CA GLU A 105 -3.20 -9.18 -13.34
C GLU A 105 -4.20 -10.14 -12.69
N ALA A 106 -4.19 -10.23 -11.36
CA ALA A 106 -5.08 -11.11 -10.61
C ALA A 106 -6.57 -10.82 -10.85
N PHE A 107 -6.92 -9.55 -11.05
CA PHE A 107 -8.31 -9.10 -11.20
C PHE A 107 -8.66 -8.54 -12.57
N TYR A 108 -7.82 -8.80 -13.58
CA TYR A 108 -7.93 -8.22 -14.91
C TYR A 108 -9.22 -8.59 -15.66
N LEU A 109 -9.83 -9.74 -15.29
CA LEU A 109 -11.01 -10.33 -15.96
C LEU A 109 -12.31 -10.18 -15.15
N THR A 110 -12.30 -9.44 -14.04
CA THR A 110 -13.47 -9.31 -13.16
C THR A 110 -13.85 -7.85 -12.94
N ASP A 111 -15.15 -7.60 -12.84
CA ASP A 111 -15.74 -6.31 -12.47
C ASP A 111 -15.93 -6.14 -10.94
N ARG A 112 -15.68 -7.21 -10.16
CA ARG A 112 -15.82 -7.19 -8.71
C ARG A 112 -14.70 -6.47 -7.98
N VAL A 113 -13.56 -6.31 -8.63
CA VAL A 113 -12.41 -5.55 -8.14
C VAL A 113 -12.02 -4.53 -9.18
N MET A 114 -12.05 -3.27 -8.80
CA MET A 114 -11.50 -2.19 -9.62
C MET A 114 -10.11 -1.85 -9.13
N THR A 115 -9.12 -1.88 -10.02
CA THR A 115 -7.73 -1.53 -9.70
C THR A 115 -7.40 -0.16 -10.26
N VAL A 116 -6.83 0.71 -9.42
CA VAL A 116 -6.39 2.06 -9.80
C VAL A 116 -4.96 2.25 -9.33
N SER A 117 -4.03 2.46 -10.26
CA SER A 117 -2.60 2.60 -9.93
C SER A 117 -2.05 3.91 -10.47
N PHE A 118 -1.42 4.71 -9.58
CA PHE A 118 -0.71 5.95 -9.91
C PHE A 118 0.79 5.68 -9.82
N HIS A 119 1.45 5.54 -10.95
CA HIS A 119 2.82 5.04 -10.97
C HIS A 119 3.68 5.71 -12.02
N LYS A 120 4.98 5.63 -11.83
CA LYS A 120 5.95 6.00 -12.84
C LYS A 120 5.89 5.01 -14.01
N TYR A 121 5.78 5.56 -15.22
CA TYR A 121 5.75 4.79 -16.44
C TYR A 121 6.73 5.35 -17.51
N GLY A 122 7.32 4.46 -18.30
CA GLY A 122 8.25 4.81 -19.36
C GLY A 122 9.73 4.80 -18.93
N ASN A 123 10.62 5.04 -19.88
CA ASN A 123 12.08 5.03 -19.69
C ASN A 123 12.61 3.73 -19.05
N TYR A 124 12.04 2.59 -19.42
CA TYR A 124 12.41 1.26 -18.85
C TYR A 124 12.29 1.18 -17.34
N PHE A 125 11.44 1.98 -16.72
CA PHE A 125 11.19 1.91 -15.30
C PHE A 125 10.43 0.62 -14.95
N PHE A 126 10.86 -0.04 -13.87
CA PHE A 126 10.24 -1.29 -13.41
C PHE A 126 8.78 -1.08 -12.95
N PRO A 127 7.85 -2.01 -13.22
CA PRO A 127 7.98 -3.27 -13.97
C PRO A 127 7.88 -3.12 -15.50
N GLY A 128 7.52 -1.94 -16.03
CA GLY A 128 7.37 -1.66 -17.45
C GLY A 128 5.94 -1.84 -17.99
N THR A 129 4.99 -2.20 -17.13
CA THR A 129 3.55 -2.30 -17.39
C THR A 129 2.80 -1.10 -16.82
N GLY A 130 1.48 -1.02 -17.04
CA GLY A 130 0.65 0.06 -16.50
C GLY A 130 0.47 1.24 -17.46
N ASP A 131 0.41 0.97 -18.76
CA ASP A 131 0.00 1.98 -19.75
C ASP A 131 -1.47 2.38 -19.54
N MET A 132 -1.82 3.64 -19.87
CA MET A 132 -3.20 4.13 -19.69
C MET A 132 -4.24 3.39 -20.54
N TYR A 133 -3.82 2.58 -21.50
CA TYR A 133 -4.69 1.75 -22.34
C TYR A 133 -4.79 0.31 -21.85
N GLU A 134 -4.12 -0.06 -20.78
CA GLU A 134 -4.34 -1.32 -20.06
C GLU A 134 -5.59 -1.16 -19.17
N VAL A 135 -6.74 -1.52 -19.70
CA VAL A 135 -8.05 -1.19 -19.12
C VAL A 135 -8.85 -2.42 -18.61
N GLY A 136 -8.23 -3.58 -18.55
CA GLY A 136 -8.94 -4.84 -18.25
C GLY A 136 -9.46 -5.54 -19.50
N ALA A 137 -9.98 -6.73 -19.32
CA ALA A 137 -10.53 -7.55 -20.42
C ALA A 137 -11.80 -8.29 -19.97
N GLU A 138 -12.57 -8.77 -20.94
CA GLU A 138 -13.83 -9.50 -20.70
C GLU A 138 -14.78 -8.74 -19.75
N SER A 139 -15.23 -9.38 -18.67
CA SER A 139 -16.06 -8.74 -17.64
C SER A 139 -15.32 -7.65 -16.85
N GLY A 140 -13.99 -7.72 -16.81
CA GLY A 140 -13.14 -6.73 -16.14
C GLY A 140 -12.78 -5.52 -17.02
N ARG A 141 -13.31 -5.44 -18.24
CA ARG A 141 -12.98 -4.33 -19.14
C ARG A 141 -13.49 -3.01 -18.56
N TYR A 142 -12.59 -2.02 -18.47
CA TYR A 142 -12.73 -0.70 -17.84
C TYR A 142 -12.72 -0.70 -16.30
N TYR A 143 -12.53 -1.88 -15.65
CA TYR A 143 -12.33 -1.97 -14.21
C TYR A 143 -10.84 -2.03 -13.80
N CYS A 144 -9.96 -1.77 -14.75
CA CYS A 144 -8.55 -1.54 -14.53
C CYS A 144 -8.19 -0.13 -15.02
N LEU A 145 -7.60 0.68 -14.17
CA LEU A 145 -7.32 2.07 -14.43
C LEU A 145 -5.88 2.40 -14.09
N ASN A 146 -5.12 2.83 -15.08
CA ASN A 146 -3.72 3.19 -14.94
C ASN A 146 -3.51 4.68 -15.17
N VAL A 147 -2.77 5.29 -14.26
CA VAL A 147 -2.39 6.71 -14.28
C VAL A 147 -0.87 6.79 -14.41
N PRO A 148 -0.33 6.69 -15.64
CA PRO A 148 1.10 6.71 -15.87
C PRO A 148 1.65 8.13 -15.70
N LEU A 149 2.63 8.29 -14.82
CA LEU A 149 3.25 9.56 -14.45
C LEU A 149 4.71 9.59 -14.88
N ARG A 150 5.27 10.80 -14.99
CA ARG A 150 6.67 11.05 -15.30
C ARG A 150 7.44 11.47 -14.05
N ASP A 151 8.76 11.54 -14.19
CA ASP A 151 9.67 11.93 -13.12
C ASP A 151 9.28 13.28 -12.50
N GLY A 152 9.59 13.43 -11.22
CA GLY A 152 9.55 14.70 -10.52
C GLY A 152 8.17 15.25 -10.19
N ILE A 153 7.09 14.45 -10.30
CA ILE A 153 5.76 14.94 -9.92
C ILE A 153 5.77 15.40 -8.46
N ASP A 154 5.21 16.59 -8.22
CA ASP A 154 5.10 17.23 -6.92
C ASP A 154 3.72 17.07 -6.28
N ASP A 155 3.58 17.47 -5.01
CA ASP A 155 2.33 17.37 -4.25
C ASP A 155 1.16 18.06 -4.96
N GLN A 156 1.40 19.26 -5.50
CA GLN A 156 0.33 20.03 -6.14
C GLN A 156 -0.20 19.34 -7.40
N SER A 157 0.71 18.90 -8.26
CA SER A 157 0.37 18.21 -9.52
C SER A 157 -0.30 16.87 -9.25
N TYR A 158 0.23 16.12 -8.27
CA TYR A 158 -0.32 14.82 -7.87
C TYR A 158 -1.73 14.96 -7.31
N ARG A 159 -1.95 15.88 -6.37
CA ARG A 159 -3.27 16.16 -5.79
C ARG A 159 -4.31 16.57 -6.84
N GLN A 160 -3.92 17.46 -7.78
CA GLN A 160 -4.81 17.93 -8.86
C GLN A 160 -5.27 16.81 -9.79
N LEU A 161 -4.52 15.72 -9.87
CA LEU A 161 -4.90 14.53 -10.65
C LEU A 161 -5.57 13.48 -9.77
N PHE A 162 -5.00 13.16 -8.61
CA PHE A 162 -5.47 12.09 -7.72
C PHE A 162 -6.89 12.31 -7.23
N GLN A 163 -7.17 13.49 -6.66
CA GLN A 163 -8.49 13.74 -6.05
C GLN A 163 -9.65 13.65 -7.05
N PRO A 164 -9.61 14.31 -8.24
CA PRO A 164 -10.69 14.19 -9.20
C PRO A 164 -10.86 12.77 -9.76
N VAL A 165 -9.74 12.05 -10.00
CA VAL A 165 -9.77 10.69 -10.50
C VAL A 165 -10.42 9.76 -9.48
N ILE A 166 -9.96 9.75 -8.24
CA ILE A 166 -10.50 8.88 -7.18
C ILE A 166 -11.95 9.23 -6.87
N LYS A 167 -12.30 10.53 -6.84
CA LYS A 167 -13.70 10.92 -6.66
C LYS A 167 -14.59 10.32 -7.74
N GLN A 168 -14.19 10.43 -8.99
CA GLN A 168 -14.95 9.91 -10.12
C GLN A 168 -15.04 8.38 -10.07
N VAL A 169 -13.94 7.70 -9.72
CA VAL A 169 -13.92 6.25 -9.53
C VAL A 169 -14.94 5.83 -8.47
N VAL A 170 -14.94 6.48 -7.31
CA VAL A 170 -15.88 6.16 -6.22
C VAL A 170 -17.33 6.43 -6.64
N ASP A 171 -17.58 7.54 -7.32
CA ASP A 171 -18.93 7.92 -7.79
C ASP A 171 -19.49 6.90 -8.80
N PHE A 172 -18.66 6.39 -9.73
CA PHE A 172 -19.10 5.45 -10.77
C PHE A 172 -19.08 3.98 -10.28
N TYR A 173 -18.01 3.56 -9.65
CA TYR A 173 -17.84 2.17 -9.24
C TYR A 173 -18.64 1.82 -7.96
N GLN A 174 -18.86 2.80 -7.08
CA GLN A 174 -19.57 2.63 -5.79
C GLN A 174 -19.02 1.45 -4.98
N PRO A 175 -17.73 1.47 -4.58
CA PRO A 175 -17.13 0.38 -3.83
C PRO A 175 -17.76 0.25 -2.46
N THR A 176 -17.84 -0.97 -1.94
CA THR A 176 -18.29 -1.25 -0.56
C THR A 176 -17.13 -1.41 0.40
N CYS A 177 -15.91 -1.54 -0.13
CA CYS A 177 -14.65 -1.56 0.62
C CYS A 177 -13.53 -1.00 -0.26
N ILE A 178 -12.57 -0.32 0.36
CA ILE A 178 -11.38 0.21 -0.30
C ILE A 178 -10.13 -0.43 0.31
N VAL A 179 -9.19 -0.82 -0.54
CA VAL A 179 -7.83 -1.23 -0.16
C VAL A 179 -6.86 -0.21 -0.74
N LEU A 180 -6.13 0.49 0.13
CA LEU A 180 -5.17 1.53 -0.24
C LEU A 180 -3.76 1.07 0.08
N GLN A 181 -2.92 0.91 -0.95
CA GLN A 181 -1.50 0.62 -0.82
C GLN A 181 -0.72 1.94 -0.80
N CYS A 182 0.00 2.18 0.30
CA CYS A 182 0.75 3.40 0.59
C CYS A 182 2.26 3.18 0.48
N GLY A 183 2.73 2.70 -0.67
CA GLY A 183 4.17 2.61 -0.93
C GLY A 183 4.85 3.96 -0.81
N ALA A 184 5.88 4.03 0.03
CA ALA A 184 6.57 5.28 0.37
C ALA A 184 7.76 5.60 -0.55
N ASP A 185 7.93 4.88 -1.63
CA ASP A 185 8.93 5.14 -2.68
C ASP A 185 8.49 6.21 -3.70
N SER A 186 7.23 6.63 -3.63
CA SER A 186 6.73 7.84 -4.30
C SER A 186 7.15 9.15 -3.62
N LEU A 187 7.72 9.10 -2.42
CA LEU A 187 8.28 10.26 -1.72
C LEU A 187 9.53 10.79 -2.41
N GLY A 188 9.74 12.09 -2.33
CA GLY A 188 10.99 12.73 -2.67
C GLY A 188 12.16 12.17 -1.84
N CYS A 189 13.35 12.16 -2.44
CA CYS A 189 14.55 11.57 -1.83
C CYS A 189 14.45 10.06 -1.54
N ASP A 190 13.51 9.34 -2.15
CA ASP A 190 13.59 7.89 -2.11
C ASP A 190 14.81 7.39 -2.88
N ARG A 191 15.32 6.24 -2.48
CA ARG A 191 16.55 5.68 -3.07
C ARG A 191 16.34 5.14 -4.48
N LEU A 192 15.16 4.63 -4.77
CA LEU A 192 14.80 4.01 -6.06
C LEU A 192 13.73 4.81 -6.81
N GLY A 193 13.00 5.67 -6.08
CA GLY A 193 11.95 6.50 -6.63
C GLY A 193 12.47 7.78 -7.29
N CYS A 194 11.64 8.37 -8.12
CA CYS A 194 11.94 9.60 -8.84
C CYS A 194 10.77 10.61 -8.81
N PHE A 195 9.84 10.46 -7.87
CA PHE A 195 8.79 11.45 -7.58
C PHE A 195 9.26 12.41 -6.47
N ASN A 196 8.57 13.53 -6.33
CA ASN A 196 8.88 14.56 -5.35
C ASN A 196 7.75 14.79 -4.34
N LEU A 197 6.98 13.74 -4.00
CA LEU A 197 5.95 13.89 -2.98
C LEU A 197 6.59 14.13 -1.61
N SER A 198 6.02 15.08 -0.86
CA SER A 198 6.30 15.23 0.56
C SER A 198 5.50 14.20 1.36
N ILE A 199 5.89 13.98 2.62
CA ILE A 199 5.11 13.16 3.56
C ILE A 199 3.70 13.72 3.73
N ARG A 200 3.54 15.05 3.72
CA ARG A 200 2.23 15.71 3.79
C ARG A 200 1.40 15.43 2.54
N GLY A 201 1.97 15.60 1.35
CA GLY A 201 1.28 15.33 0.09
C GLY A 201 0.87 13.86 -0.07
N HIS A 202 1.70 12.93 0.41
CA HIS A 202 1.38 11.51 0.46
C HIS A 202 0.23 11.23 1.44
N GLY A 203 0.26 11.82 2.63
CA GLY A 203 -0.81 11.73 3.62
C GLY A 203 -2.13 12.35 3.17
N GLU A 204 -2.10 13.44 2.36
CA GLU A 204 -3.31 14.03 1.76
C GLU A 204 -4.10 13.00 0.92
N CYS A 205 -3.42 12.05 0.28
CA CYS A 205 -4.09 10.97 -0.45
C CYS A 205 -4.86 10.05 0.52
N VAL A 206 -4.24 9.71 1.66
CA VAL A 206 -4.87 8.87 2.69
C VAL A 206 -6.09 9.58 3.30
N GLU A 207 -5.96 10.86 3.67
CA GLU A 207 -7.08 11.65 4.20
C GLU A 207 -8.23 11.76 3.20
N PHE A 208 -7.91 11.98 1.93
CA PHE A 208 -8.92 12.09 0.88
C PHE A 208 -9.69 10.78 0.71
N VAL A 209 -9.00 9.65 0.67
CA VAL A 209 -9.67 8.33 0.58
C VAL A 209 -10.49 8.03 1.84
N LYS A 210 -9.96 8.33 3.03
CA LYS A 210 -10.68 8.19 4.30
C LYS A 210 -11.98 9.02 4.33
N SER A 211 -11.98 10.20 3.68
CA SER A 211 -13.13 11.12 3.69
C SER A 211 -14.40 10.54 3.07
N PHE A 212 -14.30 9.49 2.23
CA PHE A 212 -15.46 8.80 1.67
C PHE A 212 -16.22 7.98 2.69
N LYS A 213 -15.65 7.70 3.86
CA LYS A 213 -16.28 6.92 4.96
C LYS A 213 -16.71 5.52 4.53
N ILE A 214 -16.00 4.94 3.58
CA ILE A 214 -16.15 3.56 3.14
C ILE A 214 -15.17 2.72 3.97
N PRO A 215 -15.49 1.46 4.36
CA PRO A 215 -14.55 0.56 5.00
C PRO A 215 -13.22 0.53 4.26
N LEU A 216 -12.11 0.80 4.97
CA LEU A 216 -10.81 1.08 4.39
C LEU A 216 -9.74 0.19 5.03
N LEU A 217 -9.03 -0.57 4.20
CA LEU A 217 -7.80 -1.28 4.57
C LEU A 217 -6.60 -0.50 4.01
N VAL A 218 -5.71 -0.05 4.88
CA VAL A 218 -4.50 0.68 4.49
C VAL A 218 -3.28 -0.19 4.69
N LEU A 219 -2.46 -0.28 3.66
CA LEU A 219 -1.29 -1.16 3.60
C LEU A 219 -0.03 -0.32 3.31
N GLY A 220 1.11 -0.77 3.81
CA GLY A 220 2.39 -0.32 3.30
C GLY A 220 2.71 -0.95 1.95
N GLY A 221 3.82 -0.54 1.36
CA GLY A 221 4.30 -1.04 0.08
C GLY A 221 5.81 -0.86 -0.05
N GLY A 222 6.28 -0.31 -1.17
CA GLY A 222 7.66 0.07 -1.38
C GLY A 222 8.16 1.15 -0.42
N GLY A 223 9.35 1.64 -0.66
CA GLY A 223 10.03 2.63 0.17
C GLY A 223 11.41 2.16 0.63
N TYR A 224 12.43 2.89 0.20
CA TYR A 224 13.83 2.44 0.28
C TYR A 224 14.73 3.43 1.02
N THR A 225 14.25 4.64 1.29
CA THR A 225 14.85 5.56 2.26
C THR A 225 14.19 5.32 3.63
N VAL A 226 14.72 4.36 4.38
CA VAL A 226 14.11 3.72 5.55
C VAL A 226 13.53 4.72 6.56
N ARG A 227 14.28 5.80 6.87
CA ARG A 227 13.83 6.84 7.80
C ARG A 227 12.60 7.61 7.30
N ASN A 228 12.50 7.86 5.99
CA ASN A 228 11.36 8.57 5.41
C ASN A 228 10.13 7.68 5.35
N VAL A 229 10.31 6.38 5.08
CA VAL A 229 9.23 5.39 5.16
C VAL A 229 8.61 5.38 6.56
N ALA A 230 9.44 5.31 7.60
CA ALA A 230 8.96 5.30 8.98
C ALA A 230 8.20 6.57 9.35
N ARG A 231 8.70 7.74 8.92
CA ARG A 231 8.00 9.02 9.08
C ARG A 231 6.64 9.03 8.39
N CYS A 232 6.61 8.63 7.11
CA CYS A 232 5.42 8.62 6.28
C CYS A 232 4.32 7.73 6.88
N TRP A 233 4.61 6.47 7.13
CA TRP A 233 3.61 5.54 7.68
C TRP A 233 3.18 5.88 9.10
N THR A 234 4.04 6.52 9.89
CA THR A 234 3.65 7.04 11.21
C THR A 234 2.69 8.23 11.07
N TYR A 235 2.99 9.16 10.17
CA TYR A 235 2.11 10.30 9.88
C TYR A 235 0.75 9.83 9.36
N GLU A 236 0.73 8.92 8.39
CA GLU A 236 -0.51 8.34 7.86
C GLU A 236 -1.32 7.60 8.94
N THR A 237 -0.63 6.88 9.83
CA THR A 237 -1.30 6.26 10.98
C THR A 237 -1.96 7.32 11.87
N SER A 238 -1.31 8.45 12.10
CA SER A 238 -1.88 9.55 12.90
C SER A 238 -3.15 10.14 12.25
N LEU A 239 -3.14 10.30 10.92
CA LEU A 239 -4.31 10.75 10.15
C LEU A 239 -5.47 9.76 10.24
N LEU A 240 -5.16 8.47 10.17
CA LEU A 240 -6.16 7.40 10.22
C LEU A 240 -6.85 7.33 11.58
N VAL A 241 -6.11 7.52 12.67
CA VAL A 241 -6.67 7.50 14.04
C VAL A 241 -7.11 8.89 14.55
N GLU A 242 -7.03 9.91 13.70
CA GLU A 242 -7.45 11.30 14.00
C GLU A 242 -6.71 11.90 15.19
N GLU A 243 -5.40 11.64 15.28
CA GLU A 243 -4.54 12.17 16.33
C GLU A 243 -3.51 13.14 15.74
N SER A 244 -3.46 14.34 16.28
CA SER A 244 -2.43 15.30 15.90
C SER A 244 -1.13 15.02 16.66
N ILE A 245 -0.04 14.85 15.94
CA ILE A 245 1.27 14.54 16.50
C ILE A 245 2.27 15.67 16.25
N SER A 246 3.26 15.80 17.14
CA SER A 246 4.33 16.80 17.01
C SER A 246 5.19 16.53 15.77
N ASP A 247 5.69 17.61 15.17
CA ASP A 247 6.71 17.51 14.13
C ASP A 247 8.07 17.08 14.69
N GLU A 248 8.35 17.39 15.97
CA GLU A 248 9.53 16.87 16.65
C GLU A 248 9.35 15.38 16.95
N LEU A 249 10.31 14.57 16.48
CA LEU A 249 10.27 13.14 16.69
C LEU A 249 10.51 12.79 18.18
N PRO A 250 9.75 11.85 18.73
CA PRO A 250 9.97 11.38 20.10
C PRO A 250 11.31 10.66 20.22
N TYR A 251 11.96 10.83 21.37
CA TYR A 251 13.19 10.12 21.66
C TYR A 251 12.95 8.61 21.81
N SER A 252 13.74 7.82 21.08
CA SER A 252 13.66 6.36 21.07
C SER A 252 15.03 5.76 20.81
N GLU A 253 15.15 4.42 20.91
CA GLU A 253 16.37 3.69 20.56
C GLU A 253 16.79 3.87 19.08
N TYR A 254 15.88 4.34 18.22
CA TYR A 254 16.15 4.60 16.81
C TYR A 254 16.29 6.08 16.47
N PHE A 255 16.32 6.96 17.48
CA PHE A 255 16.30 8.43 17.27
C PHE A 255 17.40 8.91 16.31
N GLU A 256 18.62 8.39 16.47
CA GLU A 256 19.78 8.78 15.64
C GLU A 256 19.61 8.42 14.14
N TYR A 257 18.73 7.49 13.79
CA TYR A 257 18.43 7.19 12.39
C TYR A 257 17.76 8.34 11.65
N PHE A 258 17.19 9.28 12.38
CA PHE A 258 16.44 10.41 11.84
C PHE A 258 17.28 11.69 11.71
N ALA A 259 18.58 11.60 11.99
CA ALA A 259 19.49 12.73 11.80
C ALA A 259 19.54 13.18 10.32
N PRO A 260 19.84 14.50 10.04
CA PRO A 260 20.14 15.55 11.02
C PRO A 260 18.90 16.31 11.51
N ASP A 261 17.72 16.09 10.92
CA ASP A 261 16.57 16.99 11.07
C ASP A 261 15.74 16.66 12.31
N PHE A 262 15.67 15.40 12.71
CA PHE A 262 14.87 14.89 13.84
C PHE A 262 13.40 15.33 13.82
N THR A 263 12.88 15.61 12.61
CA THR A 263 11.50 16.05 12.39
C THR A 263 10.69 14.99 11.66
N LEU A 264 9.38 15.02 11.84
CA LEU A 264 8.45 14.13 11.13
C LEU A 264 8.34 14.52 9.65
N HIS A 265 8.42 15.80 9.34
CA HIS A 265 8.30 16.34 7.99
C HIS A 265 9.61 17.03 7.56
N PRO A 266 10.64 16.27 7.15
CA PRO A 266 11.87 16.84 6.66
C PRO A 266 11.63 17.55 5.32
N ASP A 267 12.47 18.54 5.01
CA ASP A 267 12.45 19.21 3.72
C ASP A 267 12.71 18.20 2.58
N VAL A 268 11.84 18.21 1.58
CA VAL A 268 12.01 17.41 0.39
C VAL A 268 12.94 18.13 -0.58
N SER A 269 14.07 17.50 -0.89
CA SER A 269 14.99 18.05 -1.90
C SER A 269 14.39 17.87 -3.30
N THR A 270 13.98 18.95 -3.93
CA THR A 270 13.48 18.97 -5.31
C THR A 270 14.63 18.91 -6.33
N ARG A 271 15.40 17.81 -6.34
CA ARG A 271 16.50 17.63 -7.29
C ARG A 271 16.03 17.19 -8.67
N ILE A 272 14.82 16.66 -8.74
CA ILE A 272 14.22 16.11 -9.97
C ILE A 272 13.20 17.12 -10.48
N GLU A 273 13.41 17.60 -11.71
CA GLU A 273 12.46 18.49 -12.36
C GLU A 273 11.14 17.76 -12.65
N ASN A 274 10.02 18.43 -12.42
CA ASN A 274 8.70 17.90 -12.73
C ASN A 274 8.48 17.85 -14.25
N GLN A 275 8.54 16.65 -14.81
CA GLN A 275 8.35 16.39 -16.24
C GLN A 275 6.86 16.22 -16.62
N ASN A 276 5.96 16.36 -15.66
CA ASN A 276 4.53 16.23 -15.87
C ASN A 276 3.93 17.59 -16.25
N SER A 277 3.94 17.92 -17.53
CA SER A 277 3.31 19.16 -17.99
C SER A 277 1.80 19.15 -17.72
N ARG A 278 1.23 20.34 -17.51
CA ARG A 278 -0.22 20.49 -17.31
C ARG A 278 -1.04 19.84 -18.44
N GLN A 279 -0.56 19.97 -19.68
CA GLN A 279 -1.21 19.36 -20.85
C GLN A 279 -1.19 17.83 -20.76
N TYR A 280 -0.07 17.24 -20.33
CA TYR A 280 0.06 15.80 -20.16
C TYR A 280 -0.88 15.26 -19.07
N LEU A 281 -0.92 15.91 -17.91
CA LEU A 281 -1.81 15.52 -16.82
C LEU A 281 -3.30 15.66 -17.22
N GLU A 282 -3.63 16.69 -17.98
CA GLU A 282 -5.00 16.86 -18.49
C GLU A 282 -5.38 15.77 -19.50
N GLN A 283 -4.45 15.38 -20.38
CA GLN A 283 -4.66 14.27 -21.31
C GLN A 283 -4.93 12.96 -20.55
N ILE A 284 -4.13 12.65 -19.53
CA ILE A 284 -4.35 11.47 -18.66
C ILE A 284 -5.74 11.55 -18.03
N ARG A 285 -6.08 12.68 -17.42
CA ARG A 285 -7.37 12.88 -16.78
C ARG A 285 -8.54 12.66 -17.72
N GLN A 286 -8.46 13.20 -18.94
CA GLN A 286 -9.50 13.01 -19.96
C GLN A 286 -9.65 11.55 -20.35
N THR A 287 -8.54 10.86 -20.65
CA THR A 287 -8.56 9.43 -21.01
C THR A 287 -9.17 8.59 -19.91
N VAL A 288 -8.77 8.83 -18.67
CA VAL A 288 -9.33 8.15 -17.48
C VAL A 288 -10.83 8.38 -17.37
N PHE A 289 -11.29 9.62 -17.54
CA PHE A 289 -12.71 9.94 -17.44
C PHE A 289 -13.53 9.36 -18.59
N GLU A 290 -12.97 9.25 -19.78
CA GLU A 290 -13.60 8.56 -20.91
C GLU A 290 -13.74 7.07 -20.63
N ASN A 291 -12.70 6.42 -20.10
CA ASN A 291 -12.75 5.03 -19.69
C ASN A 291 -13.81 4.78 -18.61
N LEU A 292 -13.91 5.65 -17.60
CA LEU A 292 -14.91 5.54 -16.52
C LEU A 292 -16.35 5.67 -17.05
N LYS A 293 -16.59 6.48 -18.07
CA LYS A 293 -17.92 6.58 -18.71
C LYS A 293 -18.37 5.28 -19.39
N MET A 294 -17.42 4.40 -19.71
CA MET A 294 -17.70 3.09 -20.31
C MET A 294 -18.13 2.05 -19.28
N LEU A 295 -18.06 2.36 -17.98
CA LEU A 295 -18.62 1.53 -16.90
C LEU A 295 -20.15 1.56 -17.02
N ASN A 296 -20.72 0.57 -17.68
CA ASN A 296 -22.16 0.57 -17.98
C ASN A 296 -23.05 0.17 -16.81
N HIS A 297 -22.51 -0.56 -15.83
CA HIS A 297 -23.28 -1.08 -14.69
C HIS A 297 -22.40 -1.16 -13.45
N ALA A 298 -23.01 -0.90 -12.27
CA ALA A 298 -22.48 -1.45 -11.04
C ALA A 298 -22.45 -2.98 -11.19
N PRO A 299 -21.36 -3.66 -10.81
CA PRO A 299 -21.27 -5.10 -10.95
C PRO A 299 -22.50 -5.78 -10.36
N SER A 300 -23.19 -6.63 -11.11
CA SER A 300 -24.31 -7.38 -10.59
C SER A 300 -23.75 -8.54 -9.77
N VAL A 301 -23.80 -8.39 -8.47
CA VAL A 301 -23.41 -9.42 -7.53
C VAL A 301 -24.60 -9.85 -6.73
N GLN A 302 -24.87 -11.14 -6.68
CA GLN A 302 -25.78 -11.68 -5.67
C GLN A 302 -25.15 -11.41 -4.31
N ILE A 303 -25.89 -10.65 -3.48
CA ILE A 303 -25.53 -10.47 -2.08
C ILE A 303 -25.80 -11.82 -1.41
N HIS A 304 -24.76 -12.54 -1.07
CA HIS A 304 -24.85 -13.72 -0.21
C HIS A 304 -24.88 -13.26 1.25
N ASP A 305 -25.55 -14.02 2.10
CA ASP A 305 -25.49 -13.82 3.54
C ASP A 305 -24.03 -13.85 4.02
N VAL A 306 -23.71 -13.03 4.99
CA VAL A 306 -22.39 -12.99 5.61
C VAL A 306 -22.06 -14.38 6.14
N PRO A 307 -20.94 -15.00 5.74
CA PRO A 307 -20.54 -16.30 6.24
C PRO A 307 -20.45 -16.34 7.77
N SER A 308 -20.90 -17.44 8.37
CA SER A 308 -20.96 -17.62 9.83
C SER A 308 -19.62 -17.61 10.55
N ASP A 309 -18.52 -17.76 9.82
CA ASP A 309 -17.15 -17.74 10.36
C ASP A 309 -16.72 -16.36 10.86
N LEU A 310 -17.38 -15.26 10.48
CA LEU A 310 -17.15 -13.95 11.12
C LEU A 310 -17.62 -13.92 12.59
N LEU A 311 -18.53 -14.79 12.97
CA LEU A 311 -19.06 -14.86 14.33
C LEU A 311 -18.21 -15.70 15.27
N SER A 312 -17.23 -16.46 14.74
CA SER A 312 -16.38 -17.39 15.48
C SER A 312 -15.00 -16.83 15.87
N TYR A 313 -14.72 -15.54 15.64
CA TYR A 313 -13.54 -14.90 16.19
C TYR A 313 -13.70 -14.75 17.70
N GLU A 314 -13.50 -15.85 18.44
CA GLU A 314 -13.28 -15.78 19.86
C GLU A 314 -12.05 -14.89 20.13
N ARG A 315 -12.28 -13.78 20.80
CA ARG A 315 -11.22 -12.99 21.44
C ARG A 315 -10.47 -13.93 22.36
N THR A 316 -9.29 -14.38 21.96
CA THR A 316 -8.33 -14.86 22.97
C THR A 316 -7.84 -13.61 23.69
N ASP A 317 -8.49 -13.32 24.81
CA ASP A 317 -8.09 -12.31 25.79
C ASP A 317 -6.79 -12.76 26.46
N ASP A 318 -5.68 -12.76 25.71
CA ASP A 318 -4.37 -13.01 26.25
C ASP A 318 -3.58 -11.70 26.33
N ALA A 319 -3.53 -11.20 27.56
CA ALA A 319 -2.71 -10.11 28.07
C ALA A 319 -3.03 -8.70 27.56
N ASP A 320 -3.31 -7.83 28.52
CA ASP A 320 -3.51 -6.40 28.34
C ASP A 320 -2.48 -5.80 27.38
N PRO A 321 -2.91 -5.16 26.26
CA PRO A 321 -2.02 -4.48 25.33
C PRO A 321 -1.07 -3.48 26.03
N ASP A 322 -1.54 -2.83 27.10
CA ASP A 322 -0.76 -1.88 27.89
C ASP A 322 0.41 -2.56 28.66
N GLU A 323 0.25 -3.78 29.17
CA GLU A 323 1.36 -4.50 29.83
C GLU A 323 2.48 -4.88 28.86
N ARG A 324 2.14 -5.25 27.61
CA ARG A 324 3.14 -5.59 26.58
C ARG A 324 3.90 -4.38 26.10
N VAL A 325 3.21 -3.26 25.92
CA VAL A 325 3.82 -1.99 25.52
C VAL A 325 4.72 -1.45 26.62
N GLN A 326 4.28 -1.51 27.87
CA GLN A 326 5.11 -1.14 29.02
C GLN A 326 6.35 -2.04 29.14
N ALA A 327 6.23 -3.34 28.88
CA ALA A 327 7.37 -4.26 28.89
C ALA A 327 8.38 -3.96 27.77
N ILE A 328 7.92 -3.52 26.58
CA ILE A 328 8.80 -3.11 25.49
C ILE A 328 9.48 -1.77 25.81
N LEU A 329 8.73 -0.80 26.32
CA LEU A 329 9.26 0.51 26.75
C LEU A 329 10.26 0.39 27.90
N LEU A 330 10.01 -0.49 28.86
CA LEU A 330 10.93 -0.78 29.98
C LEU A 330 12.22 -1.46 29.48
N ARG A 331 12.13 -2.42 28.54
CA ARG A 331 13.32 -3.06 27.94
C ARG A 331 14.16 -2.07 27.14
N SER A 332 13.53 -1.08 26.47
CA SER A 332 14.22 -0.01 25.76
C SER A 332 14.93 0.92 26.74
N ARG A 333 14.31 1.26 27.87
CA ARG A 333 14.92 2.05 28.96
C ARG A 333 16.12 1.34 29.61
N ASP A 334 16.00 0.04 29.89
CA ASP A 334 17.08 -0.75 30.50
C ASP A 334 18.31 -0.90 29.57
N LYS A 335 18.11 -0.91 28.25
CA LYS A 335 19.22 -0.89 27.29
C LYS A 335 19.93 0.47 27.22
N LEU A 336 19.20 1.57 27.39
CA LEU A 336 19.75 2.93 27.41
C LEU A 336 20.53 3.25 28.70
N LEU A 337 20.21 2.55 29.80
CA LEU A 337 20.90 2.73 31.09
C LEU A 337 22.13 1.81 31.24
N ARG A 338 22.35 0.87 30.34
CA ARG A 338 23.47 -0.09 30.38
C ARG A 338 24.52 0.12 29.25
N GLY A 339 24.36 1.11 28.41
CA GLY A 339 25.30 1.58 27.39
C GLY A 339 25.84 2.95 27.73
#